data_da40de05620e529f00d45fb05a9ac8f4
#
_entry.id   da40de05620e529f00d45fb05a9ac8f4
#
_cell.length_a   1.000
_cell.length_b   1.000
_cell.length_c   1.000
_cell.angle_alpha   90.00
_cell.angle_beta   90.00
_cell.angle_gamma   90.00
#
_symmetry.space_group_name_H-M   'P 1'
#
loop_
_entity.id
_entity.type
_entity.pdbx_description
1 polymer ?
#
loop_
_entity_poly.entity_id
_entity_poly.type
_entity_poly.pdbx_seq_one_letter_code
_entity_poly.pdbx_strand_id
1 'polypeptide(L)'
;QLDSADHEEPSIAEATSERLNEKIAALKEEMQRLKALEAEMNEAPDKQLSLTDPDARSMKTRGNGIVGYNVQTAVDAEHHLIATHDVINTGRDRHQLATMAKQAHQAMGIEKLTAVADRGYYTSDEILACEQAGITPMLPRPQTSDKRLKGLFGRDRFHYQPSSNTYRCPAGADVLSSAFDHR
;
A
#
# COMPACT_ATOMS: atom_id res chain seq x y z
N GLN A 1 -75.70 10.75 -17.52
CA GLN A 1 -74.52 11.62 -17.26
C GLN A 1 -73.64 11.14 -16.08
N LEU A 2 -73.72 9.86 -15.73
CA LEU A 2 -72.88 9.28 -14.68
C LEU A 2 -71.86 8.24 -15.26
N ASP A 3 -71.83 8.09 -16.57
CA ASP A 3 -71.09 7.01 -17.24
C ASP A 3 -69.80 7.47 -17.96
N SER A 4 -69.44 8.76 -17.83
CA SER A 4 -68.22 9.30 -18.49
C SER A 4 -67.09 9.69 -17.53
N ALA A 5 -67.31 9.56 -16.22
CA ALA A 5 -66.25 9.88 -15.22
C ALA A 5 -65.42 8.65 -14.80
N ASP A 6 -65.82 7.44 -15.21
CA ASP A 6 -65.20 6.17 -14.80
C ASP A 6 -64.08 5.69 -15.74
N HIS A 7 -63.75 6.48 -16.78
CA HIS A 7 -62.78 6.10 -17.81
C HIS A 7 -61.42 6.81 -17.72
N GLU A 8 -61.20 7.69 -16.76
CA GLU A 8 -59.97 8.49 -16.68
C GLU A 8 -59.03 8.16 -15.51
N GLU A 9 -59.41 7.28 -14.60
CA GLU A 9 -58.43 6.82 -13.57
C GLU A 9 -57.68 5.57 -14.11
N PRO A 10 -56.37 5.66 -14.26
CA PRO A 10 -55.59 4.46 -14.63
C PRO A 10 -55.84 3.37 -13.59
N SER A 11 -56.21 2.18 -14.03
CA SER A 11 -56.50 1.09 -13.11
C SER A 11 -55.29 0.88 -12.18
N ILE A 12 -55.51 0.46 -10.94
CA ILE A 12 -54.43 0.20 -9.96
C ILE A 12 -53.38 -0.75 -10.56
N ALA A 13 -53.79 -1.63 -11.48
CA ALA A 13 -52.93 -2.52 -12.21
C ALA A 13 -51.99 -1.80 -13.20
N GLU A 14 -52.49 -0.78 -13.91
CA GLU A 14 -51.72 0.04 -14.86
C GLU A 14 -50.72 0.93 -14.15
N ALA A 15 -51.13 1.62 -13.08
CA ALA A 15 -50.23 2.42 -12.22
C ALA A 15 -49.15 1.56 -11.57
N THR A 16 -49.46 0.32 -11.21
CA THR A 16 -48.48 -0.64 -10.67
C THR A 16 -47.51 -1.10 -11.76
N SER A 17 -47.99 -1.34 -12.99
CA SER A 17 -47.19 -1.72 -14.14
C SER A 17 -46.23 -0.60 -14.57
N GLU A 18 -46.68 0.64 -14.60
CA GLU A 18 -45.82 1.80 -14.92
C GLU A 18 -44.69 1.97 -13.89
N ARG A 19 -44.99 1.93 -12.59
CA ARG A 19 -43.99 1.97 -11.53
C ARG A 19 -42.99 0.81 -11.63
N LEU A 20 -43.43 -0.36 -12.02
CA LEU A 20 -42.56 -1.51 -12.22
C LEU A 20 -41.62 -1.30 -13.40
N ASN A 21 -42.16 -0.76 -14.51
CA ASN A 21 -41.36 -0.44 -15.71
C ASN A 21 -40.33 0.66 -15.43
N GLU A 22 -40.68 1.69 -14.68
CA GLU A 22 -39.73 2.71 -14.25
C GLU A 22 -38.59 2.14 -13.39
N LYS A 23 -38.90 1.26 -12.43
CA LYS A 23 -37.89 0.55 -11.64
C LYS A 23 -36.99 -0.35 -12.48
N ILE A 24 -37.56 -1.05 -13.44
CA ILE A 24 -36.79 -1.89 -14.39
C ILE A 24 -35.85 -1.02 -15.24
N ALA A 25 -36.34 0.12 -15.72
CA ALA A 25 -35.49 1.05 -16.47
C ALA A 25 -34.33 1.60 -15.63
N ALA A 26 -34.59 2.05 -14.40
CA ALA A 26 -33.56 2.52 -13.47
C ALA A 26 -32.52 1.44 -13.12
N LEU A 27 -32.98 0.20 -12.89
CA LEU A 27 -32.09 -0.94 -12.64
C LEU A 27 -31.21 -1.28 -13.86
N LYS A 28 -31.76 -1.18 -15.07
CA LYS A 28 -30.98 -1.40 -16.30
C LYS A 28 -29.90 -0.33 -16.48
N GLU A 29 -30.23 0.92 -16.21
CA GLU A 29 -29.27 2.02 -16.25
C GLU A 29 -28.15 1.83 -15.23
N GLU A 30 -28.50 1.50 -13.98
CA GLU A 30 -27.51 1.20 -12.95
C GLU A 30 -26.63 0.00 -13.29
N MET A 31 -27.20 -1.05 -13.87
CA MET A 31 -26.41 -2.19 -14.36
C MET A 31 -25.42 -1.80 -15.45
N GLN A 32 -25.80 -0.90 -16.36
CA GLN A 32 -24.90 -0.41 -17.40
C GLN A 32 -23.77 0.42 -16.80
N ARG A 33 -24.10 1.29 -15.85
CA ARG A 33 -23.13 2.08 -15.09
C ARG A 33 -22.12 1.19 -14.36
N LEU A 34 -22.59 0.18 -13.62
CA LEU A 34 -21.71 -0.76 -12.90
C LEU A 34 -20.81 -1.55 -13.84
N LYS A 35 -21.30 -1.97 -15.01
CA LYS A 35 -20.46 -2.64 -16.02
C LYS A 35 -19.36 -1.72 -16.57
N ALA A 36 -19.66 -0.44 -16.78
CA ALA A 36 -18.66 0.53 -17.23
C ALA A 36 -17.57 0.73 -16.16
N LEU A 37 -17.96 0.87 -14.88
CA LEU A 37 -17.04 0.97 -13.75
C LEU A 37 -16.19 -0.31 -13.57
N GLU A 38 -16.77 -1.48 -13.77
CA GLU A 38 -16.04 -2.75 -13.73
C GLU A 38 -14.98 -2.83 -14.84
N ALA A 39 -15.31 -2.38 -16.06
CA ALA A 39 -14.35 -2.32 -17.15
C ALA A 39 -13.20 -1.37 -16.84
N GLU A 40 -13.49 -0.17 -16.37
CA GLU A 40 -12.48 0.83 -15.95
C GLU A 40 -11.59 0.30 -14.82
N MET A 41 -12.17 -0.33 -13.80
CA MET A 41 -11.41 -0.94 -12.71
C MET A 41 -10.48 -2.06 -13.20
N ASN A 42 -10.93 -2.86 -14.18
CA ASN A 42 -10.11 -3.94 -14.73
C ASN A 42 -8.95 -3.44 -15.58
N GLU A 43 -9.06 -2.27 -16.20
CA GLU A 43 -7.99 -1.60 -16.94
C GLU A 43 -6.97 -0.93 -16.01
N ALA A 44 -7.37 -0.55 -14.79
CA ALA A 44 -6.47 0.04 -13.81
C ALA A 44 -5.39 -0.97 -13.35
N PRO A 45 -4.10 -0.57 -13.28
CA PRO A 45 -2.99 -1.46 -12.98
C PRO A 45 -3.07 -2.09 -11.57
N ASP A 46 -3.71 -1.43 -10.64
CA ASP A 46 -3.91 -1.86 -9.25
C ASP A 46 -5.33 -2.39 -8.98
N LYS A 47 -6.20 -2.41 -10.01
CA LYS A 47 -7.60 -2.84 -9.93
C LYS A 47 -8.39 -2.12 -8.84
N GLN A 48 -8.09 -0.85 -8.65
CA GLN A 48 -8.80 0.02 -7.72
C GLN A 48 -9.34 1.22 -8.48
N LEU A 49 -10.56 1.62 -8.13
CA LEU A 49 -11.22 2.80 -8.64
C LEU A 49 -11.90 3.53 -7.50
N SER A 50 -11.58 4.80 -7.32
CA SER A 50 -12.29 5.67 -6.40
C SER A 50 -13.24 6.57 -7.21
N LEU A 51 -14.52 6.58 -6.85
CA LEU A 51 -15.54 7.34 -7.58
C LEU A 51 -15.52 8.84 -7.28
N THR A 52 -14.86 9.23 -6.19
CA THR A 52 -14.77 10.64 -5.75
C THR A 52 -13.44 11.27 -6.12
N ASP A 53 -12.37 10.48 -6.09
CA ASP A 53 -11.01 10.94 -6.38
C ASP A 53 -10.26 9.79 -7.04
N PRO A 54 -10.08 9.82 -8.37
CA PRO A 54 -9.49 8.73 -9.14
C PRO A 54 -8.07 8.34 -8.72
N ASP A 55 -7.32 9.26 -8.11
CA ASP A 55 -5.95 9.02 -7.66
C ASP A 55 -5.85 8.45 -6.24
N ALA A 56 -6.92 8.58 -5.45
CA ALA A 56 -6.96 8.01 -4.11
C ALA A 56 -6.99 6.48 -4.12
N ARG A 57 -6.30 5.85 -3.17
CA ARG A 57 -6.21 4.40 -3.06
C ARG A 57 -6.65 3.90 -1.70
N SER A 58 -7.13 2.66 -1.67
CA SER A 58 -7.45 1.98 -0.42
C SER A 58 -6.18 1.64 0.34
N MET A 59 -6.07 2.15 1.55
CA MET A 59 -4.93 1.96 2.44
C MET A 59 -5.36 1.28 3.72
N LYS A 60 -4.55 0.34 4.22
CA LYS A 60 -4.81 -0.35 5.49
C LYS A 60 -4.07 0.36 6.62
N THR A 61 -4.83 0.87 7.59
CA THR A 61 -4.31 1.36 8.86
C THR A 61 -4.89 0.53 10.00
N ARG A 62 -4.05 -0.15 10.78
CA ARG A 62 -4.38 -0.84 12.05
C ARG A 62 -5.77 -1.52 12.11
N GLY A 63 -6.18 -2.16 11.02
CA GLY A 63 -7.45 -2.91 10.96
C GLY A 63 -8.59 -2.22 10.21
N ASN A 64 -8.54 -0.92 9.97
CA ASN A 64 -9.51 -0.20 9.15
C ASN A 64 -8.91 0.17 7.80
N GLY A 65 -9.70 0.00 6.72
CA GLY A 65 -9.36 0.56 5.41
C GLY A 65 -9.79 2.02 5.35
N ILE A 66 -8.91 2.87 4.84
CA ILE A 66 -9.24 4.25 4.46
C ILE A 66 -8.94 4.43 2.97
N VAL A 67 -9.69 5.30 2.31
CA VAL A 67 -9.38 5.74 0.94
C VAL A 67 -8.72 7.10 1.04
N GLY A 68 -7.53 7.25 0.46
CA GLY A 68 -6.77 8.50 0.56
C GLY A 68 -5.35 8.36 0.02
N TYR A 69 -4.45 9.14 0.60
CA TYR A 69 -3.05 9.24 0.23
C TYR A 69 -2.15 8.90 1.41
N ASN A 70 -0.93 8.48 1.12
CA ASN A 70 0.13 8.31 2.09
C ASN A 70 1.03 9.56 2.03
N VAL A 71 1.06 10.31 3.12
CA VAL A 71 1.90 11.51 3.25
C VAL A 71 3.21 11.11 3.91
N GLN A 72 4.29 11.20 3.14
CA GLN A 72 5.65 11.00 3.62
C GLN A 72 6.22 12.32 4.12
N THR A 73 6.88 12.31 5.27
CA THR A 73 7.52 13.50 5.84
C THR A 73 8.92 13.16 6.34
N ALA A 74 9.91 13.98 5.99
CA ALA A 74 11.21 13.98 6.63
C ALA A 74 11.29 15.15 7.61
N VAL A 75 11.63 14.85 8.85
CA VAL A 75 11.65 15.81 9.96
C VAL A 75 13.08 15.93 10.48
N ASP A 76 13.56 17.16 10.65
CA ASP A 76 14.82 17.45 11.33
C ASP A 76 14.75 17.02 12.80
N ALA A 77 15.75 16.24 13.25
CA ALA A 77 15.79 15.68 14.59
C ALA A 77 16.12 16.71 15.67
N GLU A 78 16.76 17.82 15.33
CA GLU A 78 17.17 18.86 16.29
C GLU A 78 16.03 19.84 16.58
N HIS A 79 15.38 20.36 15.53
CA HIS A 79 14.37 21.40 15.65
C HIS A 79 12.93 20.88 15.45
N HIS A 80 12.77 19.62 15.06
CA HIS A 80 11.49 18.98 14.76
C HIS A 80 10.68 19.68 13.67
N LEU A 81 11.36 20.31 12.71
CA LEU A 81 10.76 20.93 11.55
C LEU A 81 10.68 19.97 10.39
N ILE A 82 9.62 20.06 9.59
CA ILE A 82 9.47 19.30 8.36
C ILE A 82 10.46 19.86 7.33
N ALA A 83 11.49 19.10 7.00
CA ALA A 83 12.49 19.47 5.98
C ALA A 83 11.94 19.26 4.57
N THR A 84 11.19 18.18 4.35
CA THR A 84 10.49 17.89 3.09
C THR A 84 9.30 16.98 3.31
N HIS A 85 8.38 16.96 2.35
CA HIS A 85 7.24 16.06 2.33
C HIS A 85 6.97 15.60 0.91
N ASP A 86 6.28 14.47 0.78
CA ASP A 86 5.76 13.95 -0.47
C ASP A 86 4.38 13.31 -0.25
N VAL A 87 3.54 13.33 -1.27
CA VAL A 87 2.20 12.75 -1.21
C VAL A 87 2.09 11.67 -2.27
N ILE A 88 1.96 10.43 -1.84
CA ILE A 88 1.91 9.27 -2.70
C ILE A 88 0.59 8.52 -2.54
N ASN A 89 0.18 7.81 -3.57
CA ASN A 89 -1.02 6.98 -3.55
C ASN A 89 -0.74 5.50 -3.28
N THR A 90 0.44 5.19 -2.73
CA THR A 90 0.84 3.84 -2.36
C THR A 90 0.74 3.66 -0.86
N GLY A 91 -0.04 2.71 -0.39
CA GLY A 91 -0.23 2.44 1.04
C GLY A 91 0.91 1.69 1.72
N ARG A 92 2.12 1.66 1.10
CA ARG A 92 3.32 1.00 1.64
C ARG A 92 4.47 1.96 1.62
N ASP A 93 5.23 2.01 2.72
CA ASP A 93 6.40 2.88 2.88
C ASP A 93 7.66 2.31 2.20
N ARG A 94 7.60 1.06 1.75
CA ARG A 94 8.68 0.44 0.96
C ARG A 94 8.94 1.25 -0.30
N HIS A 95 10.21 1.42 -0.64
CA HIS A 95 10.67 2.19 -1.79
C HIS A 95 10.49 3.72 -1.69
N GLN A 96 10.25 4.23 -0.46
CA GLN A 96 10.16 5.68 -0.22
C GLN A 96 11.38 6.27 0.49
N LEU A 97 12.21 5.43 1.12
CA LEU A 97 13.33 5.87 1.94
C LEU A 97 14.33 6.71 1.14
N ALA A 98 14.84 6.19 0.03
CA ALA A 98 15.89 6.84 -0.73
C ALA A 98 15.41 8.16 -1.36
N THR A 99 14.18 8.20 -1.83
CA THR A 99 13.56 9.41 -2.40
C THR A 99 13.44 10.49 -1.34
N MET A 100 12.84 10.18 -0.20
CA MET A 100 12.65 11.12 0.90
C MET A 100 13.99 11.59 1.51
N ALA A 101 14.94 10.68 1.68
CA ALA A 101 16.25 11.01 2.24
C ALA A 101 17.05 11.93 1.29
N LYS A 102 17.00 11.70 -0.02
CA LYS A 102 17.64 12.58 -1.02
C LYS A 102 17.01 13.97 -1.06
N GLN A 103 15.68 14.05 -1.02
CA GLN A 103 14.97 15.32 -0.96
C GLN A 103 15.32 16.10 0.32
N ALA A 104 15.34 15.41 1.48
CA ALA A 104 15.74 16.03 2.75
C ALA A 104 17.19 16.51 2.72
N HIS A 105 18.11 15.70 2.18
CA HIS A 105 19.52 16.07 2.03
C HIS A 105 19.69 17.35 1.19
N GLN A 106 18.96 17.42 0.08
CA GLN A 106 18.96 18.59 -0.78
C GLN A 106 18.33 19.82 -0.10
N ALA A 107 17.19 19.65 0.57
CA ALA A 107 16.48 20.74 1.23
C ALA A 107 17.28 21.36 2.39
N MET A 108 17.98 20.51 3.14
CA MET A 108 18.81 20.96 4.27
C MET A 108 20.18 21.52 3.86
N GLY A 109 20.65 21.22 2.65
CA GLY A 109 21.93 21.72 2.14
C GLY A 109 23.14 21.26 2.95
N ILE A 110 23.05 20.11 3.62
CA ILE A 110 24.12 19.58 4.49
C ILE A 110 24.97 18.57 3.72
N GLU A 111 26.24 18.46 4.09
CA GLU A 111 27.18 17.56 3.41
C GLU A 111 26.98 16.08 3.79
N LYS A 112 26.56 15.82 5.01
CA LYS A 112 26.33 14.46 5.53
C LYS A 112 24.96 14.38 6.19
N LEU A 113 24.17 13.40 5.80
CA LEU A 113 22.87 13.14 6.39
C LEU A 113 22.81 11.72 6.97
N THR A 114 22.30 11.61 8.19
CA THR A 114 21.86 10.34 8.77
C THR A 114 20.34 10.30 8.75
N ALA A 115 19.77 9.35 8.01
CA ALA A 115 18.33 9.17 7.91
C ALA A 115 17.85 8.03 8.81
N VAL A 116 16.99 8.34 9.77
CA VAL A 116 16.39 7.34 10.66
C VAL A 116 14.97 7.08 10.21
N ALA A 117 14.62 5.81 10.00
CA ALA A 117 13.26 5.43 9.62
C ALA A 117 12.84 4.12 10.30
N ASP A 118 11.54 3.82 10.26
CA ASP A 118 11.04 2.60 10.84
C ASP A 118 11.31 1.38 9.95
N ARG A 119 10.96 0.17 10.45
CA ARG A 119 11.15 -1.07 9.69
C ARG A 119 10.26 -1.21 8.45
N GLY A 120 9.21 -0.38 8.31
CA GLY A 120 8.33 -0.36 7.13
C GLY A 120 9.05 0.05 5.87
N TYR A 121 10.07 0.91 6.02
CA TYR A 121 10.93 1.38 4.92
C TYR A 121 12.06 0.41 4.55
N TYR A 122 12.28 -0.64 5.32
CA TYR A 122 13.45 -1.50 5.13
C TYR A 122 13.38 -2.30 3.84
N THR A 123 14.21 -1.96 2.86
CA THR A 123 14.57 -2.78 1.70
C THR A 123 16.05 -2.61 1.41
N SER A 124 16.72 -3.66 0.95
CA SER A 124 18.17 -3.63 0.68
C SER A 124 18.52 -2.63 -0.42
N ASP A 125 17.67 -2.52 -1.44
CA ASP A 125 17.89 -1.62 -2.58
C ASP A 125 17.80 -0.15 -2.18
N GLU A 126 16.87 0.20 -1.31
CA GLU A 126 16.72 1.57 -0.79
C GLU A 126 17.89 1.97 0.13
N ILE A 127 18.35 1.03 0.96
CA ILE A 127 19.53 1.23 1.81
C ILE A 127 20.75 1.48 0.92
N LEU A 128 20.99 0.65 -0.09
CA LEU A 128 22.08 0.83 -1.03
C LEU A 128 21.98 2.18 -1.79
N ALA A 129 20.77 2.57 -2.21
CA ALA A 129 20.55 3.83 -2.90
C ALA A 129 20.79 5.06 -2.01
N CYS A 130 20.55 4.97 -0.70
CA CYS A 130 20.94 5.98 0.27
C CYS A 130 22.47 6.06 0.43
N GLU A 131 23.14 4.93 0.61
CA GLU A 131 24.60 4.86 0.76
C GLU A 131 25.32 5.41 -0.47
N GLN A 132 24.87 5.07 -1.68
CA GLN A 132 25.36 5.63 -2.93
C GLN A 132 25.18 7.14 -3.07
N ALA A 133 24.17 7.70 -2.40
CA ALA A 133 23.93 9.14 -2.31
C ALA A 133 24.69 9.84 -1.16
N GLY A 134 25.58 9.13 -0.43
CA GLY A 134 26.30 9.67 0.72
C GLY A 134 25.44 9.85 1.97
N ILE A 135 24.28 9.22 2.02
CA ILE A 135 23.34 9.27 3.15
C ILE A 135 23.49 7.98 3.96
N THR A 136 23.61 8.10 5.29
CA THR A 136 23.69 6.96 6.19
C THR A 136 22.29 6.56 6.67
N PRO A 137 21.69 5.45 6.18
CA PRO A 137 20.39 5.02 6.64
C PRO A 137 20.48 4.21 7.93
N MET A 138 19.62 4.52 8.91
CA MET A 138 19.47 3.79 10.15
C MET A 138 18.06 3.24 10.28
N LEU A 139 17.91 1.93 10.04
CA LEU A 139 16.62 1.24 10.10
C LEU A 139 16.72 -0.07 10.88
N PRO A 140 15.73 -0.39 11.73
CA PRO A 140 15.67 -1.69 12.37
C PRO A 140 15.36 -2.77 11.34
N ARG A 141 16.09 -3.88 11.41
CA ARG A 141 15.80 -5.06 10.57
C ARG A 141 14.40 -5.59 10.83
N PRO A 142 13.62 -5.92 9.79
CA PRO A 142 12.36 -6.61 9.97
C PRO A 142 12.58 -7.96 10.65
N GLN A 143 11.96 -8.15 11.79
CA GLN A 143 11.92 -9.47 12.42
C GLN A 143 10.83 -10.30 11.72
N THR A 144 11.21 -10.99 10.65
CA THR A 144 10.26 -11.72 9.80
C THR A 144 9.86 -13.09 10.33
N SER A 145 10.24 -13.48 11.54
CA SER A 145 10.02 -14.86 11.93
C SER A 145 9.26 -15.06 13.22
N ASP A 146 8.07 -15.62 13.08
CA ASP A 146 7.48 -16.55 14.06
C ASP A 146 8.35 -17.81 14.27
N LYS A 147 9.55 -17.86 13.70
CA LYS A 147 10.47 -18.99 13.79
C LYS A 147 10.87 -19.27 15.22
N ARG A 148 11.05 -18.23 16.05
CA ARG A 148 11.31 -18.39 17.49
C ARG A 148 10.14 -19.08 18.21
N LEU A 149 8.90 -18.71 17.89
CA LEU A 149 7.70 -19.34 18.44
C LEU A 149 7.56 -20.80 17.99
N LYS A 150 8.10 -21.13 16.82
CA LYS A 150 8.14 -22.50 16.26
C LYS A 150 9.38 -23.30 16.67
N GLY A 151 10.19 -22.81 17.59
CA GLY A 151 11.42 -23.49 18.03
C GLY A 151 12.54 -23.52 16.98
N LEU A 152 12.43 -22.70 15.91
CA LEU A 152 13.44 -22.61 14.86
C LEU A 152 14.45 -21.50 15.13
N PHE A 153 15.68 -21.68 14.65
CA PHE A 153 16.74 -20.69 14.76
C PHE A 153 16.51 -19.55 13.75
N GLY A 154 16.68 -18.29 14.21
CA GLY A 154 16.72 -17.12 13.34
C GLY A 154 18.07 -17.04 12.59
N ARG A 155 18.10 -16.25 11.49
CA ARG A 155 19.33 -16.03 10.70
C ARG A 155 20.48 -15.47 11.54
N ASP A 156 20.17 -14.65 12.52
CA ASP A 156 21.10 -14.02 13.48
C ASP A 156 21.88 -15.01 14.34
N ARG A 157 21.42 -16.27 14.40
CA ARG A 157 22.04 -17.35 15.19
C ARG A 157 23.01 -18.21 14.41
N PHE A 158 23.07 -18.03 13.09
CA PHE A 158 23.99 -18.79 12.22
C PHE A 158 25.32 -18.04 12.10
N HIS A 159 26.42 -18.76 12.22
CA HIS A 159 27.77 -18.21 12.11
C HIS A 159 28.34 -18.53 10.71
N TYR A 160 28.70 -17.47 9.97
CA TYR A 160 29.35 -17.64 8.68
C TYR A 160 30.80 -18.11 8.83
N GLN A 161 31.19 -19.12 8.07
CA GLN A 161 32.52 -19.66 7.99
C GLN A 161 33.15 -19.33 6.62
N PRO A 162 34.04 -18.33 6.53
CA PRO A 162 34.61 -17.89 5.26
C PRO A 162 35.42 -18.98 4.57
N SER A 163 36.08 -19.87 5.32
CA SER A 163 36.95 -20.93 4.80
C SER A 163 36.23 -21.97 3.97
N SER A 164 34.99 -22.25 4.28
CA SER A 164 34.14 -23.23 3.59
C SER A 164 32.96 -22.59 2.83
N ASN A 165 32.81 -21.27 2.92
CA ASN A 165 31.67 -20.55 2.39
C ASN A 165 30.31 -21.14 2.85
N THR A 166 30.22 -21.47 4.14
CA THR A 166 29.04 -22.09 4.74
C THR A 166 28.60 -21.32 5.97
N TYR A 167 27.36 -21.54 6.40
CA TYR A 167 26.84 -21.05 7.68
C TYR A 167 26.68 -22.21 8.66
N ARG A 168 27.22 -22.06 9.85
CA ARG A 168 27.06 -23.05 10.93
C ARG A 168 25.79 -22.79 11.70
N CYS A 169 24.89 -23.76 11.71
CA CYS A 169 23.68 -23.76 12.49
C CYS A 169 24.00 -23.92 13.99
N PRO A 170 23.25 -23.27 14.91
CA PRO A 170 23.40 -23.52 16.36
C PRO A 170 23.24 -25.00 16.78
N ALA A 171 22.54 -25.79 15.98
CA ALA A 171 22.41 -27.24 16.17
C ALA A 171 23.63 -28.06 15.64
N GLY A 172 24.68 -27.40 15.12
CA GLY A 172 25.91 -28.03 14.68
C GLY A 172 25.95 -28.43 13.21
N ALA A 173 24.88 -28.27 12.43
CA ALA A 173 24.87 -28.56 10.99
C ALA A 173 25.44 -27.38 10.19
N ASP A 174 26.18 -27.68 9.11
CA ASP A 174 26.64 -26.70 8.15
C ASP A 174 25.65 -26.58 6.99
N VAL A 175 25.31 -25.33 6.63
CA VAL A 175 24.34 -25.00 5.59
C VAL A 175 25.05 -24.17 4.53
N LEU A 176 24.86 -24.49 3.24
CA LEU A 176 25.47 -23.77 2.12
C LEU A 176 25.00 -22.29 2.12
N SER A 177 25.91 -21.38 1.74
CA SER A 177 25.62 -19.95 1.65
C SER A 177 24.48 -19.64 0.71
N SER A 178 24.33 -20.38 -0.40
CA SER A 178 23.24 -20.23 -1.36
C SER A 178 21.84 -20.36 -0.74
N ALA A 179 21.70 -21.03 0.39
CA ALA A 179 20.43 -21.12 1.13
C ALA A 179 20.04 -19.78 1.83
N PHE A 180 20.96 -18.83 1.92
CA PHE A 180 20.77 -17.52 2.55
C PHE A 180 20.62 -16.37 1.55
N ASP A 181 20.99 -16.55 0.28
CA ASP A 181 21.02 -15.50 -0.75
C ASP A 181 19.68 -15.28 -1.46
N HIS A 182 18.71 -16.17 -1.27
CA HIS A 182 17.40 -16.07 -1.92
C HIS A 182 16.30 -15.64 -0.92
N ARG A 183 16.23 -14.34 -0.61
CA ARG A 183 14.94 -13.62 -0.40
C ARG A 183 15.19 -12.16 -0.07
#